data_aea340b1203ea59034cb9c14a48df459
#
_entry.id   aea340b1203ea59034cb9c14a48df459
#
_cell.length_a   1.000
_cell.length_b   1.000
_cell.length_c   1.000
_cell.angle_alpha   90.00
_cell.angle_beta   90.00
_cell.angle_gamma   90.00
#
_symmetry.space_group_name_H-M   'P 1'
#
loop_
_entity.id
_entity.type
_entity.pdbx_description
1 polymer ?
#
loop_
_entity_poly.entity_id
_entity_poly.type
_entity_poly.pdbx_seq_one_letter_code
_entity_poly.pdbx_strand_id
1 'polypeptide(L)'
;METVAEVVIAMAMRHTHYRRDQLDPTADLEGELGIDSVVLIAIIGDAAKQLGLPANLTSDITVTTLNALIEELEAHDEGVANGVVPAEPAAVAEEMSEQEPELAIGELDPLGPAGVTTWDGRSMRDFLVSDKPDLFAKASEFAAHRRDREAEHLYWYGMPLRSRCTNRARIHDEISGRTREFLMFGSNNYLGLANHPEVIDAICAATREFGATNTGCRIIGGTNHLHKELERRLAAFKGREAAIVYPGGYAANLGAISALVGPNDAVIVDKLNHMSIVDGWKLSGGLRRIYRHNDMAHLESVLDRCAEQARGMLIATDGVFSMHGDICELPQIVQLARQYGARVLVDDAHATGVLGVRGTGTAEHFGLKGEVDLELGTMSKTLAGMGGFVVGDEEVIDYLRFYSNSYVFAATIPAGVVAGLIAAIDVMEREPERITLLWNNIRSLSGYLNIAGFDLERTQSAVLPIVVGDERKAMEMGRAVRARGLFCQTVVFPGVPLGEARLRVSVTSEHTPEDLALAAQIFIDAGRETGVLQ
;
A
#
# COMPACT_ATOMS: atom_id res chain seq x y z
N MET A 1 -34.74 25.89 6.52
CA MET A 1 -33.94 24.69 6.79
C MET A 1 -33.33 24.28 5.45
N GLU A 2 -32.05 24.04 5.41
CA GLU A 2 -31.40 23.49 4.22
C GLU A 2 -31.97 22.09 3.98
N THR A 3 -32.17 21.73 2.73
CA THR A 3 -32.61 20.35 2.37
C THR A 3 -31.46 19.37 2.55
N VAL A 4 -31.74 18.08 2.76
CA VAL A 4 -30.73 17.02 2.84
C VAL A 4 -29.80 17.05 1.63
N ALA A 5 -30.36 17.25 0.43
CA ALA A 5 -29.61 17.40 -0.80
C ALA A 5 -28.62 18.59 -0.79
N GLU A 6 -29.02 19.74 -0.27
CA GLU A 6 -28.15 20.92 -0.15
C GLU A 6 -26.99 20.66 0.81
N VAL A 7 -27.26 20.01 1.94
CA VAL A 7 -26.24 19.63 2.93
C VAL A 7 -25.26 18.63 2.34
N VAL A 8 -25.72 17.57 1.70
CA VAL A 8 -24.85 16.55 1.08
C VAL A 8 -23.95 17.15 0.01
N ILE A 9 -24.51 17.97 -0.89
CA ILE A 9 -23.72 18.63 -1.93
C ILE A 9 -22.70 19.61 -1.32
N ALA A 10 -23.08 20.37 -0.29
CA ALA A 10 -22.16 21.28 0.40
C ALA A 10 -21.00 20.52 1.06
N MET A 11 -21.26 19.35 1.69
CA MET A 11 -20.21 18.51 2.27
C MET A 11 -19.35 17.87 1.18
N ALA A 12 -19.93 17.40 0.08
CA ALA A 12 -19.17 16.90 -1.06
C ALA A 12 -18.22 17.97 -1.62
N MET A 13 -18.68 19.18 -1.84
CA MET A 13 -17.83 20.31 -2.26
C MET A 13 -16.71 20.60 -1.26
N ARG A 14 -16.99 20.57 0.03
CA ARG A 14 -16.03 20.82 1.11
C ARG A 14 -14.91 19.77 1.15
N HIS A 15 -15.24 18.50 1.02
CA HIS A 15 -14.28 17.40 1.15
C HIS A 15 -13.55 17.08 -0.15
N THR A 16 -14.14 17.40 -1.30
CA THR A 16 -13.51 17.15 -2.61
C THR A 16 -12.87 18.38 -3.22
N HIS A 17 -13.18 19.58 -2.71
CA HIS A 17 -12.86 20.88 -3.32
C HIS A 17 -13.43 21.07 -4.73
N TYR A 18 -14.42 20.27 -5.12
CA TYR A 18 -15.13 20.44 -6.40
C TYR A 18 -16.08 21.64 -6.34
N ARG A 19 -16.29 22.27 -7.48
CA ARG A 19 -17.39 23.21 -7.67
C ARG A 19 -18.69 22.44 -7.91
N ARG A 20 -19.82 23.11 -7.65
CA ARG A 20 -21.15 22.50 -7.77
C ARG A 20 -21.42 21.95 -9.19
N ASP A 21 -20.92 22.64 -10.22
CA ASP A 21 -21.06 22.22 -11.63
C ASP A 21 -20.20 21.00 -12.02
N GLN A 22 -19.29 20.58 -11.16
CA GLN A 22 -18.45 19.38 -11.32
C GLN A 22 -19.00 18.15 -10.59
N LEU A 23 -20.02 18.32 -9.75
CA LEU A 23 -20.68 17.25 -9.00
C LEU A 23 -21.98 16.84 -9.71
N ASP A 24 -21.92 15.84 -10.58
CA ASP A 24 -23.12 15.20 -11.13
C ASP A 24 -23.69 14.26 -10.06
N PRO A 25 -24.92 14.49 -9.55
CA PRO A 25 -25.49 13.66 -8.50
C PRO A 25 -25.78 12.21 -8.93
N THR A 26 -25.77 11.93 -10.23
CA THR A 26 -26.01 10.59 -10.81
C THR A 26 -24.72 9.86 -11.12
N ALA A 27 -23.57 10.53 -11.08
CA ALA A 27 -22.26 9.95 -11.35
C ALA A 27 -21.83 8.97 -10.24
N ASP A 28 -21.11 7.93 -10.61
CA ASP A 28 -20.52 6.98 -9.65
C ASP A 28 -19.48 7.69 -8.76
N LEU A 29 -19.67 7.60 -7.44
CA LEU A 29 -18.87 8.31 -6.44
C LEU A 29 -17.39 8.01 -6.54
N GLU A 30 -17.01 6.73 -6.61
CA GLU A 30 -15.62 6.33 -6.72
C GLU A 30 -15.10 6.41 -8.16
N GLY A 31 -15.85 5.86 -9.10
CA GLY A 31 -15.41 5.71 -10.50
C GLY A 31 -15.45 6.99 -11.32
N GLU A 32 -16.33 7.92 -11.01
CA GLU A 32 -16.51 9.13 -11.83
C GLU A 32 -16.18 10.42 -11.09
N LEU A 33 -16.49 10.49 -9.80
CA LEU A 33 -16.23 11.68 -8.98
C LEU A 33 -14.95 11.58 -8.17
N GLY A 34 -14.29 10.40 -8.11
CA GLY A 34 -13.08 10.22 -7.33
C GLY A 34 -13.29 10.38 -5.81
N ILE A 35 -14.49 10.09 -5.35
CA ILE A 35 -14.87 10.11 -3.94
C ILE A 35 -14.64 8.69 -3.40
N ASP A 36 -13.43 8.44 -2.91
CA ASP A 36 -13.08 7.17 -2.29
C ASP A 36 -13.87 6.93 -0.99
N SER A 37 -13.81 5.71 -0.46
CA SER A 37 -14.55 5.34 0.75
C SER A 37 -14.20 6.20 1.97
N VAL A 38 -13.00 6.74 2.06
CA VAL A 38 -12.58 7.62 3.18
C VAL A 38 -13.23 9.00 3.05
N VAL A 39 -13.19 9.57 1.85
CA VAL A 39 -13.85 10.86 1.56
C VAL A 39 -15.37 10.73 1.68
N LEU A 40 -15.94 9.62 1.22
CA LEU A 40 -17.38 9.36 1.35
C LEU A 40 -17.82 9.31 2.82
N ILE A 41 -17.09 8.61 3.68
CA ILE A 41 -17.36 8.57 5.12
C ILE A 41 -17.30 9.96 5.75
N ALA A 42 -16.34 10.78 5.37
CA ALA A 42 -16.25 12.16 5.87
C ALA A 42 -17.44 13.01 5.42
N ILE A 43 -17.91 12.84 4.18
CA ILE A 43 -19.12 13.49 3.65
C ILE A 43 -20.36 13.05 4.44
N ILE A 44 -20.53 11.73 4.65
CA ILE A 44 -21.67 11.17 5.41
C ILE A 44 -21.65 11.68 6.85
N GLY A 45 -20.49 11.62 7.52
CA GLY A 45 -20.36 12.05 8.92
C GLY A 45 -20.67 13.51 9.13
N ASP A 46 -20.14 14.40 8.27
CA ASP A 46 -20.41 15.84 8.37
C ASP A 46 -21.86 16.18 7.97
N ALA A 47 -22.43 15.49 6.98
CA ALA A 47 -23.84 15.67 6.59
C ALA A 47 -24.78 15.19 7.70
N ALA A 48 -24.56 14.00 8.27
CA ALA A 48 -25.34 13.47 9.38
C ALA A 48 -25.31 14.41 10.59
N LYS A 49 -24.14 14.95 10.92
CA LYS A 49 -23.98 15.92 12.02
C LYS A 49 -24.75 17.22 11.78
N GLN A 50 -24.73 17.76 10.55
CA GLN A 50 -25.46 18.99 10.22
C GLN A 50 -26.98 18.77 10.21
N LEU A 51 -27.42 17.56 9.86
CA LEU A 51 -28.82 17.14 9.85
C LEU A 51 -29.32 16.67 11.23
N GLY A 52 -28.44 16.54 12.23
CA GLY A 52 -28.80 16.05 13.57
C GLY A 52 -29.07 14.53 13.63
N LEU A 53 -28.53 13.76 12.67
CA LEU A 53 -28.69 12.32 12.57
C LEU A 53 -27.63 11.59 13.44
N PRO A 54 -27.86 10.30 13.82
CA PRO A 54 -26.93 9.53 14.63
C PRO A 54 -25.56 9.33 13.95
N ALA A 55 -24.48 9.44 14.71
CA ALA A 55 -23.10 9.33 14.20
C ALA A 55 -22.71 7.94 13.67
N ASN A 56 -23.46 6.89 14.02
CA ASN A 56 -23.23 5.51 13.55
C ASN A 56 -23.75 5.22 12.12
N LEU A 57 -24.42 6.16 11.49
CA LEU A 57 -24.90 6.02 10.10
C LEU A 57 -23.78 5.80 9.09
N THR A 58 -22.56 6.20 9.40
CA THR A 58 -21.40 6.00 8.52
C THR A 58 -21.03 4.53 8.28
N SER A 59 -21.46 3.60 9.15
CA SER A 59 -21.17 2.17 9.04
C SER A 59 -22.15 1.41 8.15
N ASP A 60 -23.38 1.92 8.00
CA ASP A 60 -24.49 1.18 7.41
C ASP A 60 -24.81 1.62 5.97
N ILE A 61 -24.31 2.79 5.55
CA ILE A 61 -24.58 3.37 4.23
C ILE A 61 -23.58 2.85 3.19
N THR A 62 -24.07 2.08 2.22
CA THR A 62 -23.31 1.62 1.04
C THR A 62 -23.97 2.16 -0.21
N VAL A 63 -23.50 3.29 -0.70
CA VAL A 63 -24.06 4.00 -1.86
C VAL A 63 -23.02 4.23 -2.94
N THR A 64 -23.44 4.25 -4.19
CA THR A 64 -22.57 4.44 -5.35
C THR A 64 -22.73 5.80 -6.03
N THR A 65 -23.76 6.59 -5.67
CA THR A 65 -24.02 7.93 -6.23
C THR A 65 -24.41 8.93 -5.14
N LEU A 66 -24.27 10.22 -5.40
CA LEU A 66 -24.75 11.28 -4.47
C LEU A 66 -26.27 11.23 -4.30
N ASN A 67 -27.03 10.91 -5.34
CA ASN A 67 -28.47 10.75 -5.22
C ASN A 67 -28.85 9.62 -4.27
N ALA A 68 -28.22 8.45 -4.38
CA ALA A 68 -28.44 7.34 -3.46
C ALA A 68 -28.08 7.71 -2.01
N LEU A 69 -27.02 8.51 -1.81
CA LEU A 69 -26.67 9.03 -0.49
C LEU A 69 -27.71 9.99 0.08
N ILE A 70 -28.27 10.85 -0.75
CA ILE A 70 -29.33 11.79 -0.34
C ILE A 70 -30.58 11.02 0.10
N GLU A 71 -31.03 10.03 -0.72
CA GLU A 71 -32.19 9.20 -0.42
C GLU A 71 -32.02 8.40 0.89
N GLU A 72 -30.82 7.87 1.14
CA GLU A 72 -30.53 7.10 2.34
C GLU A 72 -30.53 7.98 3.60
N LEU A 73 -30.00 9.20 3.53
CA LEU A 73 -30.00 10.14 4.65
C LEU A 73 -31.40 10.74 4.91
N GLU A 74 -32.22 10.92 3.89
CA GLU A 74 -33.62 11.31 4.01
C GLU A 74 -34.45 10.24 4.73
N ALA A 75 -34.20 8.97 4.47
CA ALA A 75 -34.89 7.86 5.13
C ALA A 75 -34.56 7.75 6.64
N HIS A 76 -33.44 8.28 7.07
CA HIS A 76 -33.00 8.24 8.46
C HIS A 76 -33.40 9.46 9.30
N ASP A 77 -33.87 10.54 8.69
CA ASP A 77 -34.31 11.77 9.37
C ASP A 77 -35.62 11.57 10.18
N GLU A 78 -36.32 10.47 10.00
CA GLU A 78 -37.62 10.20 10.65
C GLU A 78 -37.56 9.40 11.98
N GLY A 79 -36.40 9.07 12.55
CA GLY A 79 -36.38 8.22 13.77
C GLY A 79 -35.16 8.24 14.67
N VAL A 80 -35.18 8.96 15.78
CA VAL A 80 -34.10 9.02 16.80
C VAL A 80 -34.57 8.60 18.19
N ALA A 81 -33.76 7.83 19.00
CA ALA A 81 -33.30 8.16 20.36
C ALA A 81 -32.63 7.05 21.19
N ASN A 82 -31.62 7.46 21.99
CA ASN A 82 -31.02 6.92 23.26
C ASN A 82 -29.90 5.86 23.17
N GLY A 83 -28.92 5.94 23.91
CA GLY A 83 -27.82 6.47 24.65
C GLY A 83 -27.35 5.62 25.84
N VAL A 84 -26.04 5.43 26.14
CA VAL A 84 -25.39 5.11 27.44
C VAL A 84 -23.83 5.21 27.42
N VAL A 85 -23.19 5.49 28.59
CA VAL A 85 -21.86 6.01 28.92
C VAL A 85 -20.90 4.96 29.59
N PRO A 86 -19.56 5.16 29.63
CA PRO A 86 -18.50 4.15 29.87
C PRO A 86 -17.78 4.18 31.23
N ALA A 87 -16.82 3.23 31.44
CA ALA A 87 -15.94 3.10 32.63
C ALA A 87 -14.43 3.00 32.27
N GLU A 88 -13.56 3.45 33.20
CA GLU A 88 -12.10 3.65 33.08
C GLU A 88 -11.19 2.46 33.54
N PRO A 89 -9.87 2.47 33.25
CA PRO A 89 -8.97 1.31 33.33
C PRO A 89 -7.91 1.31 34.46
N ALA A 90 -7.25 0.16 34.68
CA ALA A 90 -6.16 -0.07 35.64
C ALA A 90 -4.86 -0.55 34.96
N ALA A 91 -3.70 -0.24 35.58
CA ALA A 91 -2.35 -0.49 35.08
C ALA A 91 -1.70 -1.79 35.62
N VAL A 92 -0.73 -2.36 34.89
CA VAL A 92 0.01 -3.60 35.26
C VAL A 92 1.52 -3.43 35.04
N ALA A 93 2.33 -4.02 35.94
CA ALA A 93 3.80 -3.99 35.98
C ALA A 93 4.42 -5.31 35.45
N GLU A 94 5.68 -5.22 34.99
CA GLU A 94 6.44 -6.34 34.39
C GLU A 94 7.22 -7.18 35.42
N GLU A 95 7.31 -8.50 35.17
CA GLU A 95 8.30 -9.41 35.73
C GLU A 95 8.85 -10.36 34.64
N MET A 96 10.15 -10.61 34.65
CA MET A 96 10.87 -11.48 33.69
C MET A 96 10.80 -12.95 34.13
N SER A 97 10.56 -13.86 33.19
CA SER A 97 10.51 -15.30 33.43
C SER A 97 11.49 -16.11 32.53
N GLU A 98 11.82 -17.31 33.01
CA GLU A 98 12.78 -18.27 32.48
C GLU A 98 12.54 -18.65 31.00
N GLN A 99 13.60 -18.97 30.27
CA GLN A 99 13.57 -19.32 28.85
C GLN A 99 12.84 -20.66 28.65
N GLU A 100 11.62 -20.61 28.13
CA GLU A 100 10.98 -21.79 27.54
C GLU A 100 11.74 -22.26 26.28
N PRO A 101 11.74 -23.57 25.95
CA PRO A 101 12.39 -24.08 24.76
C PRO A 101 11.79 -23.40 23.50
N GLU A 102 12.67 -22.98 22.59
CA GLU A 102 12.27 -22.29 21.35
C GLU A 102 11.51 -23.28 20.45
N LEU A 103 10.22 -23.02 20.21
CA LEU A 103 9.37 -23.86 19.37
C LEU A 103 9.88 -23.84 17.91
N ALA A 104 9.97 -24.99 17.29
CA ALA A 104 10.31 -25.09 15.87
C ALA A 104 9.19 -24.52 14.98
N ILE A 105 9.57 -24.07 13.77
CA ILE A 105 8.59 -23.66 12.76
C ILE A 105 7.75 -24.89 12.39
N GLY A 106 6.43 -24.71 12.30
CA GLY A 106 5.45 -25.80 12.12
C GLY A 106 4.86 -26.34 13.43
N GLU A 107 5.55 -26.18 14.56
CA GLU A 107 4.99 -26.51 15.87
C GLU A 107 3.98 -25.46 16.34
N LEU A 108 2.86 -25.95 16.88
CA LEU A 108 1.78 -25.08 17.36
C LEU A 108 2.17 -24.43 18.69
N ASP A 109 2.26 -23.12 18.69
CA ASP A 109 2.32 -22.32 19.92
C ASP A 109 0.88 -22.00 20.35
N PRO A 110 0.44 -22.44 21.54
CA PRO A 110 -0.91 -22.17 22.02
C PRO A 110 -1.17 -20.67 22.29
N LEU A 111 -0.19 -19.77 22.13
CA LEU A 111 -0.29 -18.31 22.33
C LEU A 111 -0.84 -17.88 23.70
N GLY A 112 -0.98 -18.79 24.64
CA GLY A 112 -1.64 -18.54 25.92
C GLY A 112 -3.17 -18.36 25.78
N PRO A 113 -3.90 -18.21 26.89
CA PRO A 113 -5.33 -17.94 26.85
C PRO A 113 -5.56 -16.56 26.25
N ALA A 114 -6.18 -16.52 25.07
CA ALA A 114 -6.69 -15.27 24.52
C ALA A 114 -7.69 -14.65 25.50
N GLY A 115 -7.51 -13.38 25.82
CA GLY A 115 -8.51 -12.64 26.59
C GLY A 115 -9.85 -12.71 25.85
N VAL A 116 -10.90 -13.13 26.54
CA VAL A 116 -12.24 -13.19 25.94
C VAL A 116 -12.81 -11.79 25.95
N THR A 117 -12.64 -11.07 24.86
CA THR A 117 -13.39 -9.83 24.61
C THR A 117 -14.54 -10.13 23.65
N THR A 118 -15.64 -9.40 23.79
CA THR A 118 -16.74 -9.53 22.85
C THR A 118 -16.39 -8.74 21.58
N TRP A 119 -16.36 -9.40 20.44
CA TRP A 119 -16.25 -8.69 19.16
C TRP A 119 -17.47 -7.79 18.98
N ASP A 120 -17.22 -6.49 18.88
CA ASP A 120 -18.26 -5.45 18.79
C ASP A 120 -18.68 -5.13 17.34
N GLY A 121 -18.12 -5.85 16.36
CA GLY A 121 -18.40 -5.66 14.95
C GLY A 121 -17.64 -4.49 14.29
N ARG A 122 -16.93 -3.66 15.07
CA ARG A 122 -16.22 -2.50 14.53
C ARG A 122 -14.94 -2.90 13.83
N SER A 123 -14.64 -2.14 12.77
CA SER A 123 -13.39 -2.17 11.99
C SER A 123 -12.56 -0.90 12.23
N MET A 124 -11.37 -0.82 11.65
CA MET A 124 -10.58 0.45 11.65
C MET A 124 -11.33 1.60 10.97
N ARG A 125 -12.29 1.32 10.08
CA ARG A 125 -13.14 2.31 9.42
C ARG A 125 -13.91 3.17 10.42
N ASP A 126 -14.42 2.54 11.49
CA ASP A 126 -15.31 3.18 12.47
C ASP A 126 -14.61 4.22 13.34
N PHE A 127 -13.28 4.34 13.25
CA PHE A 127 -12.46 5.30 13.99
C PHE A 127 -11.91 6.43 13.12
N LEU A 128 -12.31 6.54 11.86
CA LEU A 128 -11.88 7.65 11.00
C LEU A 128 -12.51 8.98 11.42
N VAL A 129 -13.72 8.93 11.93
CA VAL A 129 -14.50 10.09 12.39
C VAL A 129 -14.98 9.85 13.82
N SER A 130 -15.13 10.90 14.61
CA SER A 130 -15.80 10.88 15.92
C SER A 130 -16.79 12.04 15.99
N ASP A 131 -17.93 11.80 16.60
CA ASP A 131 -18.95 12.82 16.88
C ASP A 131 -18.60 13.75 18.06
N LYS A 132 -17.55 13.41 18.80
CA LYS A 132 -17.09 14.19 19.95
C LYS A 132 -16.35 15.46 19.48
N PRO A 133 -16.53 16.59 20.18
CA PRO A 133 -15.89 17.86 19.80
C PRO A 133 -14.35 17.86 19.99
N ASP A 134 -13.81 16.93 20.80
CA ASP A 134 -12.37 16.80 20.97
C ASP A 134 -11.73 16.13 19.75
N LEU A 135 -10.77 16.83 19.13
CA LEU A 135 -10.01 16.35 17.97
C LEU A 135 -9.35 14.98 18.19
N PHE A 136 -8.98 14.65 19.43
CA PHE A 136 -8.29 13.40 19.79
C PHE A 136 -9.24 12.29 20.27
N ALA A 137 -10.55 12.52 20.33
CA ALA A 137 -11.52 11.53 20.80
C ALA A 137 -11.43 10.22 20.03
N LYS A 138 -11.38 10.27 18.69
CA LYS A 138 -11.21 9.11 17.82
C LYS A 138 -9.93 8.31 18.10
N ALA A 139 -8.84 8.97 18.47
CA ALA A 139 -7.59 8.30 18.82
C ALA A 139 -7.73 7.49 20.13
N SER A 140 -8.42 8.02 21.12
CA SER A 140 -8.70 7.34 22.39
C SER A 140 -9.63 6.14 22.19
N GLU A 141 -10.65 6.29 21.33
CA GLU A 141 -11.59 5.22 20.97
C GLU A 141 -10.88 4.08 20.24
N PHE A 142 -10.05 4.42 19.23
CA PHE A 142 -9.23 3.44 18.52
C PHE A 142 -8.22 2.73 19.44
N ALA A 143 -7.58 3.46 20.37
CA ALA A 143 -6.63 2.86 21.31
C ALA A 143 -7.29 1.82 22.22
N ALA A 144 -8.54 2.03 22.63
CA ALA A 144 -9.30 1.02 23.39
C ALA A 144 -9.59 -0.23 22.54
N HIS A 145 -10.13 -0.03 21.34
CA HIS A 145 -10.38 -1.12 20.38
C HIS A 145 -9.10 -1.92 20.06
N ARG A 146 -7.98 -1.23 19.83
CA ARG A 146 -6.69 -1.86 19.55
C ARG A 146 -6.27 -2.77 20.72
N ARG A 147 -6.34 -2.29 21.97
CA ARG A 147 -5.99 -3.10 23.16
C ARG A 147 -6.84 -4.37 23.27
N ASP A 148 -8.13 -4.28 22.98
CA ASP A 148 -9.00 -5.44 22.98
C ASP A 148 -8.59 -6.47 21.93
N ARG A 149 -8.22 -6.02 20.73
CA ARG A 149 -7.76 -6.90 19.63
C ARG A 149 -6.37 -7.48 19.90
N GLU A 150 -5.48 -6.72 20.53
CA GLU A 150 -4.17 -7.23 21.00
C GLU A 150 -4.35 -8.29 22.09
N ALA A 151 -5.24 -8.09 23.07
CA ALA A 151 -5.56 -9.08 24.10
C ALA A 151 -6.12 -10.38 23.51
N GLU A 152 -6.79 -10.33 22.36
CA GLU A 152 -7.24 -11.52 21.60
C GLU A 152 -6.15 -12.11 20.70
N HIS A 153 -4.94 -11.54 20.67
CA HIS A 153 -3.85 -11.86 19.73
C HIS A 153 -4.24 -11.69 18.25
N LEU A 154 -5.24 -10.86 17.94
CA LEU A 154 -5.69 -10.61 16.58
C LEU A 154 -4.90 -9.48 15.92
N TYR A 155 -4.66 -8.35 16.61
CA TYR A 155 -3.79 -7.28 16.15
C TYR A 155 -2.35 -7.57 16.52
N TRP A 156 -1.53 -7.82 15.50
CA TRP A 156 -0.13 -8.17 15.64
C TRP A 156 0.68 -7.39 14.60
N TYR A 157 0.80 -6.08 14.84
CA TYR A 157 1.45 -5.14 13.95
C TYR A 157 2.63 -4.46 14.63
N GLY A 158 3.71 -4.22 13.87
CA GLY A 158 4.87 -3.48 14.37
C GLY A 158 5.78 -4.26 15.31
N MET A 159 5.66 -5.58 15.40
CA MET A 159 6.50 -6.41 16.25
C MET A 159 7.99 -6.33 15.85
N PRO A 160 8.91 -6.10 16.81
CA PRO A 160 10.31 -5.86 16.51
C PRO A 160 11.06 -7.13 16.09
N LEU A 161 11.84 -7.01 15.00
CA LEU A 161 12.79 -8.03 14.58
C LEU A 161 13.99 -8.07 15.54
N ARG A 162 14.42 -9.27 15.92
CA ARG A 162 15.61 -9.53 16.74
C ARG A 162 16.74 -10.22 15.95
N SER A 163 16.60 -10.29 14.63
CA SER A 163 17.61 -10.84 13.71
C SER A 163 17.59 -10.10 12.38
N ARG A 164 18.48 -10.51 11.47
CA ARG A 164 18.34 -10.17 10.04
C ARG A 164 17.02 -10.73 9.51
N CYS A 165 16.42 -10.02 8.54
CA CYS A 165 15.25 -10.47 7.82
C CYS A 165 15.69 -11.17 6.53
N THR A 166 15.76 -12.50 6.56
CA THR A 166 16.00 -13.38 5.39
C THR A 166 14.69 -14.08 5.02
N ASN A 167 14.74 -15.31 4.49
CA ASN A 167 13.60 -16.23 4.44
C ASN A 167 13.07 -16.59 5.84
N ARG A 168 13.85 -16.29 6.90
CA ARG A 168 13.50 -16.47 8.30
C ARG A 168 13.88 -15.22 9.10
N ALA A 169 13.19 -14.98 10.20
CA ALA A 169 13.53 -13.93 11.14
C ALA A 169 13.07 -14.26 12.55
N ARG A 170 13.86 -13.85 13.56
CA ARG A 170 13.41 -13.86 14.94
C ARG A 170 12.63 -12.59 15.24
N ILE A 171 11.41 -12.76 15.72
CA ILE A 171 10.49 -11.66 16.05
C ILE A 171 10.17 -11.73 17.53
N HIS A 172 10.24 -10.60 18.20
CA HIS A 172 9.77 -10.46 19.57
C HIS A 172 8.31 -10.07 19.56
N ASP A 173 7.47 -10.95 20.08
CA ASP A 173 6.05 -10.66 20.27
C ASP A 173 5.87 -9.87 21.57
N GLU A 174 5.62 -8.56 21.43
CA GLU A 174 5.43 -7.65 22.57
C GLU A 174 4.15 -7.96 23.37
N ILE A 175 3.20 -8.70 22.79
CA ILE A 175 1.95 -9.08 23.49
C ILE A 175 2.22 -10.25 24.44
N SER A 176 2.94 -11.28 23.99
CA SER A 176 3.27 -12.46 24.79
C SER A 176 4.61 -12.34 25.54
N GLY A 177 5.44 -11.34 25.22
CA GLY A 177 6.80 -11.18 25.76
C GLY A 177 7.81 -12.20 25.23
N ARG A 178 7.47 -13.04 24.25
CA ARG A 178 8.33 -14.13 23.76
C ARG A 178 9.01 -13.78 22.45
N THR A 179 10.18 -14.35 22.21
CA THR A 179 10.90 -14.26 20.94
C THR A 179 10.92 -15.63 20.26
N ARG A 180 10.50 -15.70 19.01
CA ARG A 180 10.45 -16.93 18.22
C ARG A 180 11.00 -16.71 16.82
N GLU A 181 11.52 -17.76 16.20
CA GLU A 181 11.83 -17.76 14.77
C GLU A 181 10.57 -17.97 13.93
N PHE A 182 10.45 -17.18 12.87
CA PHE A 182 9.35 -17.25 11.90
C PHE A 182 9.88 -17.47 10.50
N LEU A 183 9.20 -18.30 9.73
CA LEU A 183 9.31 -18.33 8.28
C LEU A 183 8.70 -17.03 7.72
N MET A 184 9.48 -16.27 6.94
CA MET A 184 9.18 -14.87 6.64
C MET A 184 8.54 -14.70 5.27
N PHE A 185 7.24 -14.49 5.22
CA PHE A 185 6.48 -14.14 4.02
C PHE A 185 5.87 -12.72 4.08
N GLY A 186 6.30 -11.91 5.04
CA GLY A 186 5.87 -10.51 5.19
C GLY A 186 6.85 -9.49 4.61
N SER A 187 8.04 -9.90 4.16
CA SER A 187 9.07 -9.01 3.63
C SER A 187 8.98 -8.85 2.11
N ASN A 188 9.20 -7.63 1.63
CA ASN A 188 9.30 -7.33 0.20
C ASN A 188 10.75 -7.41 -0.34
N ASN A 189 11.65 -8.12 0.34
CA ASN A 189 13.03 -8.35 -0.08
C ASN A 189 13.11 -9.40 -1.21
N TYR A 190 12.43 -9.13 -2.34
CA TYR A 190 12.12 -10.13 -3.39
C TYR A 190 13.32 -10.90 -3.90
N LEU A 191 14.49 -10.26 -4.06
CA LEU A 191 15.73 -10.90 -4.54
C LEU A 191 16.75 -11.19 -3.44
N GLY A 192 16.41 -11.01 -2.17
CA GLY A 192 17.30 -11.31 -1.04
C GLY A 192 18.46 -10.35 -0.86
N LEU A 193 18.42 -9.16 -1.46
CA LEU A 193 19.56 -8.23 -1.49
C LEU A 193 19.81 -7.51 -0.16
N ALA A 194 18.85 -7.45 0.74
CA ALA A 194 18.98 -6.75 2.02
C ALA A 194 20.09 -7.34 2.92
N ASN A 195 20.46 -8.58 2.71
CA ASN A 195 21.53 -9.27 3.46
C ASN A 195 22.75 -9.60 2.59
N HIS A 196 22.80 -9.12 1.35
CA HIS A 196 23.92 -9.39 0.45
C HIS A 196 25.20 -8.73 0.97
N PRO A 197 26.32 -9.49 1.08
CA PRO A 197 27.58 -8.96 1.65
C PRO A 197 28.06 -7.67 0.97
N GLU A 198 28.08 -7.64 -0.36
CA GLU A 198 28.53 -6.45 -1.11
C GLU A 198 27.67 -5.22 -0.85
N VAL A 199 26.36 -5.39 -0.66
CA VAL A 199 25.43 -4.29 -0.32
C VAL A 199 25.76 -3.74 1.07
N ILE A 200 25.97 -4.64 2.04
CA ILE A 200 26.32 -4.26 3.42
C ILE A 200 27.69 -3.57 3.46
N ASP A 201 28.69 -4.12 2.77
CA ASP A 201 30.05 -3.59 2.74
C ASP A 201 30.08 -2.19 2.09
N ALA A 202 29.34 -1.99 1.01
CA ALA A 202 29.20 -0.67 0.35
C ALA A 202 28.58 0.36 1.30
N ILE A 203 27.52 -0.01 2.05
CA ILE A 203 26.89 0.84 3.06
C ILE A 203 27.90 1.25 4.11
N CYS A 204 28.64 0.28 4.66
CA CYS A 204 29.61 0.51 5.72
C CYS A 204 30.78 1.40 5.25
N ALA A 205 31.33 1.14 4.08
CA ALA A 205 32.44 1.90 3.50
C ALA A 205 32.04 3.37 3.27
N ALA A 206 30.92 3.61 2.57
CA ALA A 206 30.47 4.96 2.29
C ALA A 206 30.05 5.72 3.57
N THR A 207 29.50 5.02 4.57
CA THR A 207 29.19 5.67 5.86
C THR A 207 30.45 6.13 6.59
N ARG A 208 31.56 5.36 6.52
CA ARG A 208 32.86 5.78 7.10
C ARG A 208 33.47 6.97 6.34
N GLU A 209 33.31 7.03 5.03
CA GLU A 209 33.87 8.08 4.18
C GLU A 209 33.06 9.39 4.26
N PHE A 210 31.75 9.34 4.16
CA PHE A 210 30.88 10.51 4.03
C PHE A 210 30.15 10.90 5.33
N GLY A 211 30.28 10.12 6.40
CA GLY A 211 29.53 10.31 7.65
C GLY A 211 28.09 9.79 7.58
N ALA A 212 27.33 9.99 8.67
CA ALA A 212 25.99 9.45 8.85
C ALA A 212 24.97 10.05 7.87
N THR A 213 25.08 11.33 7.55
CA THR A 213 24.18 12.08 6.67
C THR A 213 24.79 13.41 6.23
N ASN A 214 24.27 13.98 5.14
CA ASN A 214 24.68 15.31 4.67
C ASN A 214 23.85 16.45 5.33
N THR A 215 22.91 16.13 6.23
CA THR A 215 22.10 17.10 7.00
C THR A 215 21.39 18.19 6.20
N GLY A 216 21.05 17.93 4.93
CA GLY A 216 20.41 18.92 4.07
C GLY A 216 19.53 18.29 2.98
N CYS A 217 18.76 19.14 2.30
CA CYS A 217 18.05 18.72 1.09
C CYS A 217 18.99 18.69 -0.12
N ARG A 218 18.53 18.04 -1.18
CA ARG A 218 19.32 17.84 -2.41
C ARG A 218 19.84 19.13 -3.04
N ILE A 219 19.07 20.21 -2.99
CA ILE A 219 19.40 21.49 -3.63
C ILE A 219 20.41 22.32 -2.83
N ILE A 220 20.33 22.32 -1.49
CA ILE A 220 21.12 23.25 -0.68
C ILE A 220 22.50 22.69 -0.33
N GLY A 221 22.62 21.45 0.10
CA GLY A 221 23.91 20.90 0.54
C GLY A 221 23.89 19.40 0.76
N GLY A 222 22.74 18.76 0.53
CA GLY A 222 22.55 17.33 0.75
C GLY A 222 23.08 16.44 -0.39
N THR A 223 23.46 16.97 -1.54
CA THR A 223 23.92 16.17 -2.69
C THR A 223 25.42 15.91 -2.61
N ASN A 224 25.83 14.63 -2.68
CA ASN A 224 27.19 14.22 -2.97
C ASN A 224 27.28 13.50 -4.32
N HIS A 225 28.49 13.09 -4.74
CA HIS A 225 28.67 12.43 -6.03
C HIS A 225 27.96 11.07 -6.13
N LEU A 226 27.80 10.33 -5.04
CA LEU A 226 27.10 9.04 -5.03
C LEU A 226 25.62 9.20 -5.41
N HIS A 227 24.97 10.29 -5.01
CA HIS A 227 23.59 10.56 -5.44
C HIS A 227 23.50 10.73 -6.95
N LYS A 228 24.46 11.42 -7.57
CA LYS A 228 24.50 11.59 -9.03
C LYS A 228 24.79 10.26 -9.74
N GLU A 229 25.68 9.46 -9.17
CA GLU A 229 25.97 8.14 -9.70
C GLU A 229 24.74 7.21 -9.60
N LEU A 230 24.02 7.22 -8.46
CA LEU A 230 22.77 6.44 -8.33
C LEU A 230 21.72 6.87 -9.37
N GLU A 231 21.51 8.18 -9.58
CA GLU A 231 20.61 8.69 -10.61
C GLU A 231 21.01 8.18 -12.01
N ARG A 232 22.30 8.26 -12.35
CA ARG A 232 22.84 7.74 -13.61
C ARG A 232 22.63 6.22 -13.76
N ARG A 233 22.86 5.44 -12.68
CA ARG A 233 22.68 3.98 -12.68
C ARG A 233 21.21 3.58 -12.82
N LEU A 234 20.30 4.28 -12.13
CA LEU A 234 18.86 4.03 -12.24
C LEU A 234 18.34 4.33 -13.64
N ALA A 235 18.76 5.46 -14.24
CA ALA A 235 18.41 5.80 -15.62
C ALA A 235 18.91 4.73 -16.60
N ALA A 236 20.17 4.31 -16.50
CA ALA A 236 20.76 3.26 -17.33
C ALA A 236 20.05 1.90 -17.15
N PHE A 237 19.77 1.50 -15.89
CA PHE A 237 19.08 0.26 -15.55
C PHE A 237 17.67 0.21 -16.17
N LYS A 238 16.92 1.31 -16.06
CA LYS A 238 15.59 1.43 -16.66
C LYS A 238 15.63 1.70 -18.17
N GLY A 239 16.78 2.10 -18.71
CA GLY A 239 16.93 2.45 -20.14
C GLY A 239 16.29 3.79 -20.51
N ARG A 240 16.38 4.78 -19.60
CA ARG A 240 15.85 6.13 -19.77
C ARG A 240 16.97 7.16 -19.73
N GLU A 241 16.65 8.41 -20.15
CA GLU A 241 17.63 9.49 -20.27
C GLU A 241 18.12 9.97 -18.89
N ALA A 242 17.21 10.17 -17.95
CA ALA A 242 17.53 10.73 -16.65
C ALA A 242 16.71 10.08 -15.51
N ALA A 243 17.20 10.27 -14.27
CA ALA A 243 16.53 9.88 -13.05
C ALA A 243 16.59 10.99 -11.99
N ILE A 244 15.60 10.99 -11.10
CA ILE A 244 15.57 11.78 -9.89
C ILE A 244 15.29 10.87 -8.69
N VAL A 245 16.02 11.05 -7.58
CA VAL A 245 15.93 10.23 -6.38
C VAL A 245 15.29 11.00 -5.23
N TYR A 246 14.22 10.44 -4.68
CA TYR A 246 13.43 10.95 -3.56
C TYR A 246 13.73 10.20 -2.25
N PRO A 247 13.39 10.75 -1.07
CA PRO A 247 13.58 10.05 0.21
C PRO A 247 12.70 8.82 0.40
N GLY A 248 11.67 8.61 -0.43
CA GLY A 248 10.81 7.43 -0.41
C GLY A 248 9.97 7.31 -1.67
N GLY A 249 9.45 6.10 -1.96
CA GLY A 249 8.52 5.85 -3.08
C GLY A 249 7.24 6.67 -2.96
N TYR A 250 6.70 6.77 -1.74
CA TYR A 250 5.55 7.63 -1.45
C TYR A 250 5.82 9.10 -1.86
N ALA A 251 6.97 9.64 -1.46
CA ALA A 251 7.39 10.99 -1.80
C ALA A 251 7.61 11.18 -3.31
N ALA A 252 8.03 10.13 -4.02
CA ALA A 252 8.21 10.17 -5.48
C ALA A 252 6.88 10.32 -6.23
N ASN A 253 5.86 9.53 -5.88
CA ASN A 253 4.50 9.67 -6.44
C ASN A 253 3.90 11.04 -6.12
N LEU A 254 3.92 11.41 -4.83
CA LEU A 254 3.40 12.68 -4.38
C LEU A 254 4.01 13.85 -5.14
N GLY A 255 5.34 13.85 -5.26
CA GLY A 255 6.10 14.93 -5.88
C GLY A 255 5.97 14.97 -7.40
N ALA A 256 6.01 13.82 -8.07
CA ALA A 256 5.91 13.76 -9.52
C ALA A 256 4.50 14.20 -9.99
N ILE A 257 3.45 13.62 -9.42
CA ILE A 257 2.08 13.91 -9.83
C ILE A 257 1.70 15.37 -9.51
N SER A 258 1.95 15.82 -8.26
CA SER A 258 1.58 17.19 -7.87
C SER A 258 2.38 18.29 -8.55
N ALA A 259 3.59 17.99 -9.05
CA ALA A 259 4.40 18.97 -9.79
C ALA A 259 4.00 19.07 -11.27
N LEU A 260 3.60 17.95 -11.88
CA LEU A 260 3.34 17.89 -13.34
C LEU A 260 1.91 18.27 -13.69
N VAL A 261 0.96 18.05 -12.79
CA VAL A 261 -0.46 18.27 -13.05
C VAL A 261 -0.95 19.50 -12.31
N GLY A 262 -1.62 20.40 -13.01
CA GLY A 262 -2.19 21.62 -12.46
C GLY A 262 -3.71 21.73 -12.68
N PRO A 263 -4.32 22.86 -12.28
CA PRO A 263 -5.78 23.04 -12.27
C PRO A 263 -6.50 22.87 -13.62
N ASN A 264 -5.78 22.99 -14.72
CA ASN A 264 -6.33 22.83 -16.08
C ASN A 264 -6.05 21.46 -16.68
N ASP A 265 -5.48 20.54 -15.93
CA ASP A 265 -5.10 19.21 -16.39
C ASP A 265 -5.93 18.14 -15.66
N ALA A 266 -5.89 16.89 -16.13
CA ALA A 266 -6.54 15.75 -15.46
C ALA A 266 -5.53 14.70 -15.04
N VAL A 267 -5.75 14.09 -13.88
CA VAL A 267 -5.12 12.83 -13.46
C VAL A 267 -6.17 11.73 -13.48
N ILE A 268 -5.86 10.65 -14.18
CA ILE A 268 -6.72 9.47 -14.30
C ILE A 268 -6.00 8.30 -13.63
N VAL A 269 -6.63 7.67 -12.64
CA VAL A 269 -6.00 6.63 -11.81
C VAL A 269 -6.84 5.36 -11.78
N ASP A 270 -6.18 4.21 -11.60
CA ASP A 270 -6.88 2.96 -11.33
C ASP A 270 -7.45 2.97 -9.90
N LYS A 271 -8.63 2.37 -9.71
CA LYS A 271 -9.33 2.28 -8.41
C LYS A 271 -8.46 1.65 -7.30
N LEU A 272 -7.57 0.72 -7.64
CA LEU A 272 -6.73 -0.01 -6.68
C LEU A 272 -5.30 0.53 -6.56
N ASN A 273 -5.02 1.72 -7.11
CA ASN A 273 -3.71 2.33 -7.00
C ASN A 273 -3.27 2.55 -5.55
N HIS A 274 -1.95 2.51 -5.36
CA HIS A 274 -1.34 2.80 -4.07
C HIS A 274 -1.70 4.22 -3.58
N MET A 275 -1.91 4.37 -2.26
CA MET A 275 -2.33 5.63 -1.63
C MET A 275 -1.43 6.83 -1.97
N SER A 276 -0.14 6.62 -2.25
CA SER A 276 0.77 7.69 -2.66
C SER A 276 0.40 8.33 -4.00
N ILE A 277 -0.16 7.55 -4.95
CA ILE A 277 -0.71 8.06 -6.21
C ILE A 277 -1.97 8.87 -5.92
N VAL A 278 -2.85 8.32 -5.07
CA VAL A 278 -4.08 9.00 -4.64
C VAL A 278 -3.78 10.33 -3.95
N ASP A 279 -2.79 10.39 -3.08
CA ASP A 279 -2.45 11.64 -2.40
C ASP A 279 -1.72 12.64 -3.32
N GLY A 280 -0.87 12.18 -4.24
CA GLY A 280 -0.31 13.01 -5.30
C GLY A 280 -1.40 13.61 -6.18
N TRP A 281 -2.38 12.82 -6.56
CA TRP A 281 -3.58 13.18 -7.27
C TRP A 281 -4.44 14.21 -6.50
N LYS A 282 -4.68 14.03 -5.19
CA LYS A 282 -5.40 15.00 -4.35
C LYS A 282 -4.69 16.35 -4.28
N LEU A 283 -3.36 16.37 -4.25
CA LEU A 283 -2.55 17.57 -4.13
C LEU A 283 -2.30 18.30 -5.46
N SER A 284 -2.52 17.66 -6.60
CA SER A 284 -2.24 18.27 -7.92
C SER A 284 -3.11 19.49 -8.23
N GLY A 285 -4.30 19.58 -7.65
CA GLY A 285 -5.30 20.60 -7.98
C GLY A 285 -5.97 20.40 -9.34
N GLY A 286 -5.61 19.36 -10.08
CA GLY A 286 -6.19 19.01 -11.37
C GLY A 286 -7.52 18.28 -11.27
N LEU A 287 -8.18 18.10 -12.41
CA LEU A 287 -9.38 17.28 -12.50
C LEU A 287 -9.02 15.82 -12.17
N ARG A 288 -9.76 15.22 -11.24
CA ARG A 288 -9.48 13.90 -10.71
C ARG A 288 -10.49 12.90 -11.25
N ARG A 289 -10.02 11.77 -11.81
CA ARG A 289 -10.89 10.69 -12.32
C ARG A 289 -10.32 9.34 -11.93
N ILE A 290 -11.21 8.43 -11.55
CA ILE A 290 -10.88 7.03 -11.27
C ILE A 290 -11.52 6.17 -12.35
N TYR A 291 -10.80 5.16 -12.83
CA TYR A 291 -11.39 4.10 -13.64
C TYR A 291 -11.43 2.78 -12.86
N ARG A 292 -12.41 1.92 -13.20
CA ARG A 292 -12.53 0.61 -12.57
C ARG A 292 -11.28 -0.23 -12.84
N HIS A 293 -10.86 -0.95 -11.82
CA HIS A 293 -9.63 -1.72 -11.83
C HIS A 293 -9.46 -2.57 -13.10
N ASN A 294 -8.37 -2.32 -13.82
CA ASN A 294 -8.00 -2.97 -15.07
C ASN A 294 -9.13 -3.01 -16.14
N ASP A 295 -10.11 -2.09 -16.06
CA ASP A 295 -11.21 -1.96 -17.04
C ASP A 295 -10.86 -0.92 -18.11
N MET A 296 -10.33 -1.40 -19.23
CA MET A 296 -9.86 -0.52 -20.30
C MET A 296 -11.00 0.18 -21.06
N ALA A 297 -12.19 -0.43 -21.13
CA ALA A 297 -13.36 0.23 -21.70
C ALA A 297 -13.84 1.40 -20.82
N HIS A 298 -13.78 1.23 -19.50
CA HIS A 298 -14.07 2.33 -18.58
C HIS A 298 -12.97 3.40 -18.62
N LEU A 299 -11.70 3.03 -18.71
CA LEU A 299 -10.60 3.99 -18.90
C LEU A 299 -10.82 4.82 -20.17
N GLU A 300 -11.17 4.20 -21.29
CA GLU A 300 -11.47 4.91 -22.54
C GLU A 300 -12.62 5.91 -22.36
N SER A 301 -13.72 5.50 -21.74
CA SER A 301 -14.86 6.39 -21.44
C SER A 301 -14.47 7.56 -20.53
N VAL A 302 -13.56 7.35 -19.58
CA VAL A 302 -13.04 8.42 -18.70
C VAL A 302 -12.16 9.38 -19.48
N LEU A 303 -11.29 8.87 -20.34
CA LEU A 303 -10.40 9.69 -21.19
C LEU A 303 -11.22 10.56 -22.17
N ASP A 304 -12.27 9.99 -22.77
CA ASP A 304 -13.17 10.71 -23.67
C ASP A 304 -13.78 11.94 -22.99
N ARG A 305 -14.31 11.76 -21.78
CA ARG A 305 -14.85 12.88 -21.00
C ARG A 305 -13.79 13.89 -20.56
N CYS A 306 -12.59 13.44 -20.22
CA CYS A 306 -11.49 14.32 -19.81
C CYS A 306 -10.96 15.16 -20.96
N ALA A 307 -10.94 14.63 -22.20
CA ALA A 307 -10.46 15.32 -23.38
C ALA A 307 -11.24 16.60 -23.70
N GLU A 308 -12.49 16.68 -23.31
CA GLU A 308 -13.33 17.88 -23.45
C GLU A 308 -13.10 18.92 -22.32
N GLN A 309 -12.56 18.50 -21.16
CA GLN A 309 -12.50 19.30 -19.93
C GLN A 309 -11.09 19.70 -19.51
N ALA A 310 -10.08 18.96 -19.92
CA ALA A 310 -8.70 19.16 -19.49
C ALA A 310 -7.79 19.54 -20.65
N ARG A 311 -6.79 20.39 -20.36
CA ARG A 311 -5.75 20.78 -21.31
C ARG A 311 -4.75 19.63 -21.54
N GLY A 312 -4.34 18.96 -20.48
CA GLY A 312 -3.42 17.82 -20.48
C GLY A 312 -3.94 16.71 -19.60
N MET A 313 -3.52 15.48 -19.87
CA MET A 313 -3.97 14.29 -19.13
C MET A 313 -2.78 13.43 -18.72
N LEU A 314 -2.79 12.96 -17.47
CA LEU A 314 -1.85 11.98 -16.94
C LEU A 314 -2.62 10.74 -16.50
N ILE A 315 -2.31 9.58 -17.07
CA ILE A 315 -2.74 8.29 -16.55
C ILE A 315 -1.65 7.81 -15.59
N ALA A 316 -1.99 7.57 -14.31
CA ALA A 316 -1.08 7.02 -13.33
C ALA A 316 -1.61 5.67 -12.83
N THR A 317 -0.78 4.63 -12.87
CA THR A 317 -1.15 3.27 -12.48
C THR A 317 0.00 2.55 -11.78
N ASP A 318 -0.33 1.66 -10.83
CA ASP A 318 0.62 0.67 -10.34
C ASP A 318 0.95 -0.32 -11.47
N GLY A 319 2.21 -0.67 -11.63
CA GLY A 319 2.64 -1.76 -12.53
C GLY A 319 2.21 -3.11 -12.00
N VAL A 320 2.37 -3.31 -10.69
CA VAL A 320 1.86 -4.45 -9.92
C VAL A 320 1.08 -3.94 -8.72
N PHE A 321 -0.18 -4.31 -8.59
CA PHE A 321 -1.06 -3.87 -7.50
C PHE A 321 -0.70 -4.58 -6.19
N SER A 322 -0.34 -3.80 -5.19
CA SER A 322 0.35 -4.25 -3.97
C SER A 322 -0.43 -5.22 -3.09
N MET A 323 -1.77 -5.22 -3.17
CA MET A 323 -2.65 -6.07 -2.36
C MET A 323 -3.29 -7.22 -3.14
N HIS A 324 -3.26 -7.17 -4.48
CA HIS A 324 -3.88 -8.14 -5.37
C HIS A 324 -2.83 -8.98 -6.12
N GLY A 325 -1.64 -8.41 -6.37
CA GLY A 325 -0.54 -9.10 -7.05
C GLY A 325 -0.70 -9.19 -8.57
N ASP A 326 -1.77 -8.69 -9.13
CA ASP A 326 -1.99 -8.62 -10.57
C ASP A 326 -1.22 -7.45 -11.22
N ILE A 327 -1.13 -7.48 -12.54
CA ILE A 327 -0.38 -6.51 -13.35
C ILE A 327 -1.38 -5.62 -14.07
N CYS A 328 -1.04 -4.33 -14.27
CA CYS A 328 -1.84 -3.43 -15.08
C CYS A 328 -1.85 -3.84 -16.55
N GLU A 329 -2.93 -3.50 -17.27
CA GLU A 329 -3.08 -3.72 -18.71
C GLU A 329 -2.27 -2.70 -19.54
N LEU A 330 -0.96 -2.59 -19.24
CA LEU A 330 -0.08 -1.54 -19.79
C LEU A 330 -0.12 -1.37 -21.31
N PRO A 331 -0.18 -2.46 -22.12
CA PRO A 331 -0.28 -2.31 -23.59
C PRO A 331 -1.50 -1.51 -24.03
N GLN A 332 -2.64 -1.75 -23.39
CA GLN A 332 -3.90 -1.06 -23.72
C GLN A 332 -3.90 0.36 -23.15
N ILE A 333 -3.34 0.56 -21.94
CA ILE A 333 -3.16 1.88 -21.33
C ILE A 333 -2.32 2.78 -22.25
N VAL A 334 -1.17 2.30 -22.75
CA VAL A 334 -0.30 3.05 -23.67
C VAL A 334 -1.01 3.33 -24.99
N GLN A 335 -1.78 2.37 -25.52
CA GLN A 335 -2.54 2.58 -26.75
C GLN A 335 -3.60 3.69 -26.56
N LEU A 336 -4.37 3.65 -25.48
CA LEU A 336 -5.36 4.68 -25.16
C LEU A 336 -4.70 6.03 -24.90
N ALA A 337 -3.59 6.06 -24.15
CA ALA A 337 -2.86 7.29 -23.90
C ALA A 337 -2.44 7.99 -25.21
N ARG A 338 -1.94 7.24 -26.18
CA ARG A 338 -1.59 7.79 -27.51
C ARG A 338 -2.82 8.30 -28.27
N GLN A 339 -3.92 7.58 -28.23
CA GLN A 339 -5.17 7.95 -28.89
C GLN A 339 -5.71 9.29 -28.38
N TYR A 340 -5.63 9.52 -27.07
CA TYR A 340 -6.17 10.71 -26.40
C TYR A 340 -5.11 11.79 -26.11
N GLY A 341 -3.85 11.59 -26.47
CA GLY A 341 -2.76 12.53 -26.18
C GLY A 341 -2.42 12.63 -24.69
N ALA A 342 -2.71 11.61 -23.93
CA ALA A 342 -2.38 11.52 -22.50
C ALA A 342 -0.94 11.03 -22.29
N ARG A 343 -0.34 11.38 -21.13
CA ARG A 343 0.94 10.86 -20.65
C ARG A 343 0.70 9.71 -19.68
N VAL A 344 1.68 8.79 -19.57
CA VAL A 344 1.61 7.60 -18.72
C VAL A 344 2.71 7.61 -17.66
N LEU A 345 2.32 7.46 -16.38
CA LEU A 345 3.20 7.17 -15.26
C LEU A 345 2.88 5.77 -14.74
N VAL A 346 3.90 4.91 -14.64
CA VAL A 346 3.78 3.57 -14.07
C VAL A 346 4.59 3.48 -12.79
N ASP A 347 3.94 3.08 -11.68
CA ASP A 347 4.62 2.77 -10.41
C ASP A 347 5.06 1.31 -10.38
N ASP A 348 6.34 1.09 -10.59
CA ASP A 348 7.00 -0.21 -10.55
C ASP A 348 7.51 -0.60 -9.15
N ALA A 349 6.93 -0.06 -8.07
CA ALA A 349 7.37 -0.37 -6.70
C ALA A 349 7.39 -1.87 -6.39
N HIS A 350 6.46 -2.64 -6.95
CA HIS A 350 6.40 -4.10 -6.84
C HIS A 350 6.85 -4.83 -8.12
N ALA A 351 7.18 -4.12 -9.18
CA ALA A 351 7.60 -4.70 -10.45
C ALA A 351 9.13 -4.68 -10.64
N THR A 352 9.82 -3.66 -10.10
CA THR A 352 11.30 -3.59 -10.15
C THR A 352 11.93 -4.79 -9.45
N GLY A 353 12.76 -5.56 -10.17
CA GLY A 353 13.37 -6.81 -9.72
C GLY A 353 12.44 -8.03 -9.80
N VAL A 354 11.18 -7.86 -10.21
CA VAL A 354 10.19 -8.95 -10.31
C VAL A 354 9.76 -9.20 -11.75
N LEU A 355 9.45 -8.14 -12.49
CA LEU A 355 8.97 -8.24 -13.88
C LEU A 355 10.08 -7.89 -14.89
N GLY A 356 10.02 -8.55 -16.04
CA GLY A 356 11.02 -8.44 -17.09
C GLY A 356 12.20 -9.39 -16.92
N VAL A 357 12.88 -9.70 -18.02
CA VAL A 357 14.03 -10.65 -18.04
C VAL A 357 15.21 -10.10 -17.22
N ARG A 358 15.39 -8.76 -17.25
CA ARG A 358 16.43 -8.07 -16.47
C ARG A 358 15.89 -7.49 -15.15
N GLY A 359 14.59 -7.68 -14.88
CA GLY A 359 13.94 -7.12 -13.69
C GLY A 359 13.75 -5.60 -13.75
N THR A 360 13.73 -5.01 -14.93
CA THR A 360 13.57 -3.55 -15.01
C THR A 360 12.11 -3.08 -14.87
N GLY A 361 11.14 -4.00 -14.78
CA GLY A 361 9.77 -3.68 -14.42
C GLY A 361 8.74 -3.92 -15.52
N THR A 362 7.59 -3.28 -15.39
CA THR A 362 6.39 -3.55 -16.19
C THR A 362 6.58 -3.20 -17.67
N ALA A 363 7.25 -2.10 -17.99
CA ALA A 363 7.52 -1.72 -19.38
C ALA A 363 8.39 -2.76 -20.11
N GLU A 364 9.40 -3.34 -19.44
CA GLU A 364 10.19 -4.46 -20.01
C GLU A 364 9.35 -5.70 -20.20
N HIS A 365 8.52 -6.03 -19.20
CA HIS A 365 7.68 -7.23 -19.22
C HIS A 365 6.79 -7.30 -20.47
N PHE A 366 6.24 -6.16 -20.88
CA PHE A 366 5.38 -6.07 -22.07
C PHE A 366 6.12 -5.65 -23.35
N GLY A 367 7.45 -5.46 -23.32
CA GLY A 367 8.22 -5.00 -24.48
C GLY A 367 7.94 -3.55 -24.87
N LEU A 368 7.53 -2.71 -23.94
CA LEU A 368 7.10 -1.32 -24.11
C LEU A 368 8.14 -0.31 -23.58
N LYS A 369 9.41 -0.68 -23.53
CA LYS A 369 10.48 0.24 -23.14
C LYS A 369 10.52 1.46 -24.06
N GLY A 370 10.54 2.65 -23.45
CA GLY A 370 10.48 3.93 -24.17
C GLY A 370 9.07 4.40 -24.55
N GLU A 371 8.05 3.59 -24.31
CA GLU A 371 6.65 3.92 -24.62
C GLU A 371 5.87 4.49 -23.43
N VAL A 372 6.44 4.37 -22.23
CA VAL A 372 5.92 4.95 -20.98
C VAL A 372 6.66 6.24 -20.71
N ASP A 373 5.97 7.33 -20.41
CA ASP A 373 6.61 8.64 -20.22
C ASP A 373 7.42 8.70 -18.93
N LEU A 374 6.88 8.17 -17.83
CA LEU A 374 7.52 8.13 -16.51
C LEU A 374 7.40 6.74 -15.89
N GLU A 375 8.53 6.18 -15.49
CA GLU A 375 8.57 4.99 -14.65
C GLU A 375 9.04 5.39 -13.26
N LEU A 376 8.24 5.08 -12.26
CA LEU A 376 8.53 5.30 -10.85
C LEU A 376 8.85 3.97 -10.18
N GLY A 377 9.67 3.98 -9.15
CA GLY A 377 9.93 2.81 -8.32
C GLY A 377 10.30 3.18 -6.90
N THR A 378 10.25 2.19 -6.03
CA THR A 378 10.77 2.29 -4.67
C THR A 378 12.09 1.54 -4.53
N MET A 379 12.98 2.06 -3.72
CA MET A 379 14.23 1.40 -3.37
C MET A 379 14.16 0.64 -2.04
N SER A 380 13.00 0.65 -1.39
CA SER A 380 12.78 0.00 -0.08
C SER A 380 12.30 -1.46 -0.16
N LYS A 381 12.30 -2.05 -1.34
CA LYS A 381 11.90 -3.44 -1.60
C LYS A 381 13.06 -4.21 -2.22
N THR A 382 12.99 -4.59 -3.47
CA THR A 382 14.03 -5.36 -4.16
C THR A 382 15.43 -4.75 -4.05
N LEU A 383 15.56 -3.42 -4.16
CA LEU A 383 16.85 -2.72 -4.08
C LEU A 383 17.39 -2.59 -2.65
N ALA A 384 16.68 -3.12 -1.65
CA ALA A 384 17.16 -3.34 -0.28
C ALA A 384 17.69 -2.10 0.46
N GLY A 385 17.14 -0.91 0.15
CA GLY A 385 17.56 0.33 0.78
C GLY A 385 16.37 1.20 1.22
N MET A 386 16.52 2.49 1.06
CA MET A 386 15.50 3.50 1.33
C MET A 386 15.44 4.49 0.17
N GLY A 387 14.26 4.98 -0.13
CA GLY A 387 14.05 6.01 -1.15
C GLY A 387 13.08 5.58 -2.23
N GLY A 388 12.83 6.50 -3.16
CA GLY A 388 12.09 6.29 -4.40
C GLY A 388 12.78 6.99 -5.54
N PHE A 389 12.41 6.65 -6.76
CA PHE A 389 12.97 7.30 -7.95
C PHE A 389 11.89 7.46 -9.02
N VAL A 390 12.12 8.42 -9.90
CA VAL A 390 11.37 8.57 -11.16
C VAL A 390 12.41 8.64 -12.27
N VAL A 391 12.18 7.92 -13.37
CA VAL A 391 12.97 8.00 -14.60
C VAL A 391 12.10 8.45 -15.76
N GLY A 392 12.68 9.19 -16.69
CA GLY A 392 12.01 9.73 -17.87
C GLY A 392 12.96 10.53 -18.75
N ASP A 393 12.38 11.40 -19.57
CA ASP A 393 13.12 12.32 -20.40
C ASP A 393 13.80 13.40 -19.54
N GLU A 394 14.99 13.84 -19.94
CA GLU A 394 15.83 14.73 -19.14
C GLU A 394 15.12 16.04 -18.75
N GLU A 395 14.39 16.65 -19.67
CA GLU A 395 13.65 17.89 -19.44
C GLU A 395 12.58 17.77 -18.36
N VAL A 396 11.88 16.63 -18.33
CA VAL A 396 10.84 16.36 -17.31
C VAL A 396 11.48 16.11 -15.95
N ILE A 397 12.57 15.36 -15.92
CA ILE A 397 13.32 15.09 -14.69
C ILE A 397 13.93 16.37 -14.12
N ASP A 398 14.47 17.26 -14.97
CA ASP A 398 14.98 18.56 -14.53
C ASP A 398 13.87 19.45 -13.98
N TYR A 399 12.70 19.45 -14.61
CA TYR A 399 11.53 20.15 -14.06
C TYR A 399 11.18 19.64 -12.65
N LEU A 400 11.11 18.33 -12.47
CA LEU A 400 10.82 17.71 -11.15
C LEU A 400 11.84 18.10 -10.08
N ARG A 401 13.11 18.30 -10.41
CA ARG A 401 14.15 18.73 -9.44
C ARG A 401 13.86 20.07 -8.79
N PHE A 402 13.12 20.94 -9.44
CA PHE A 402 12.82 22.29 -8.93
C PHE A 402 11.38 22.49 -8.47
N TYR A 403 10.44 21.72 -9.00
CA TYR A 403 9.02 21.92 -8.75
C TYR A 403 8.37 20.81 -7.89
N SER A 404 9.08 19.71 -7.63
CA SER A 404 8.58 18.66 -6.76
C SER A 404 8.87 18.99 -5.29
N ASN A 405 7.85 19.40 -4.55
CA ASN A 405 7.99 19.80 -3.14
C ASN A 405 8.57 18.70 -2.25
N SER A 406 8.20 17.44 -2.48
CA SER A 406 8.70 16.29 -1.71
C SER A 406 10.17 15.94 -2.00
N TYR A 407 10.78 16.56 -3.02
CA TYR A 407 12.21 16.53 -3.28
C TYR A 407 12.92 17.77 -2.72
N VAL A 408 12.38 18.95 -3.04
CA VAL A 408 13.01 20.24 -2.70
C VAL A 408 13.09 20.46 -1.20
N PHE A 409 12.02 20.12 -0.46
CA PHE A 409 11.91 20.39 0.97
C PHE A 409 12.15 19.17 1.86
N ALA A 410 12.66 18.07 1.30
CA ALA A 410 12.99 16.87 2.06
C ALA A 410 14.51 16.69 2.23
N ALA A 411 14.92 16.13 3.37
CA ALA A 411 16.30 15.71 3.58
C ALA A 411 16.68 14.60 2.58
N THR A 412 17.95 14.62 2.16
CA THR A 412 18.48 13.59 1.25
C THR A 412 18.70 12.26 1.98
N ILE A 413 18.65 11.16 1.23
CA ILE A 413 19.04 9.85 1.77
C ILE A 413 20.54 9.81 2.07
N PRO A 414 20.98 9.11 3.14
CA PRO A 414 22.39 9.04 3.53
C PRO A 414 23.28 8.38 2.46
N ALA A 415 24.53 8.82 2.37
CA ALA A 415 25.51 8.31 1.41
C ALA A 415 25.73 6.79 1.51
N GLY A 416 25.72 6.23 2.72
CA GLY A 416 25.80 4.78 2.93
C GLY A 416 24.67 4.04 2.22
N VAL A 417 23.41 4.50 2.42
CA VAL A 417 22.25 3.91 1.75
C VAL A 417 22.38 4.03 0.23
N VAL A 418 22.83 5.17 -0.28
CA VAL A 418 23.05 5.39 -1.73
C VAL A 418 24.07 4.39 -2.29
N ALA A 419 25.19 4.18 -1.60
CA ALA A 419 26.21 3.21 -2.02
C ALA A 419 25.66 1.77 -2.03
N GLY A 420 24.89 1.40 -0.99
CA GLY A 420 24.22 0.10 -0.97
C GLY A 420 23.24 -0.11 -2.12
N LEU A 421 22.50 0.93 -2.51
CA LEU A 421 21.59 0.89 -3.65
C LEU A 421 22.33 0.69 -4.99
N ILE A 422 23.50 1.37 -5.16
CA ILE A 422 24.35 1.17 -6.34
C ILE A 422 24.83 -0.29 -6.38
N ALA A 423 25.35 -0.80 -5.26
CA ALA A 423 25.80 -2.19 -5.16
C ALA A 423 24.63 -3.19 -5.41
N ALA A 424 23.42 -2.90 -4.95
CA ALA A 424 22.25 -3.74 -5.21
C ALA A 424 21.89 -3.80 -6.70
N ILE A 425 22.01 -2.69 -7.43
CA ILE A 425 21.83 -2.68 -8.91
C ILE A 425 22.92 -3.53 -9.56
N ASP A 426 24.19 -3.40 -9.13
CA ASP A 426 25.32 -4.19 -9.66
C ASP A 426 25.10 -5.69 -9.45
N VAL A 427 24.66 -6.11 -8.27
CA VAL A 427 24.34 -7.50 -7.97
C VAL A 427 23.19 -8.01 -8.83
N MET A 428 22.11 -7.22 -8.96
CA MET A 428 20.96 -7.60 -9.80
C MET A 428 21.35 -7.82 -11.26
N GLU A 429 22.19 -6.94 -11.82
CA GLU A 429 22.65 -7.07 -13.21
C GLU A 429 23.59 -8.26 -13.40
N ARG A 430 24.39 -8.62 -12.39
CA ARG A 430 25.35 -9.72 -12.43
C ARG A 430 24.74 -11.08 -12.10
N GLU A 431 23.67 -11.13 -11.30
CA GLU A 431 23.05 -12.35 -10.78
C GLU A 431 21.56 -12.48 -11.23
N PRO A 432 21.28 -12.54 -12.55
CA PRO A 432 19.90 -12.60 -13.07
C PRO A 432 19.16 -13.89 -12.68
N GLU A 433 19.87 -14.94 -12.26
CA GLU A 433 19.31 -16.19 -11.74
C GLU A 433 18.44 -15.98 -10.50
N ARG A 434 18.64 -14.89 -9.73
CA ARG A 434 17.77 -14.55 -8.59
C ARG A 434 16.32 -14.32 -9.04
N ILE A 435 16.12 -13.71 -10.20
CA ILE A 435 14.78 -13.49 -10.77
C ILE A 435 14.17 -14.86 -11.16
N THR A 436 14.96 -15.73 -11.75
CA THR A 436 14.52 -17.10 -12.10
C THR A 436 14.11 -17.89 -10.86
N LEU A 437 14.91 -17.84 -9.79
CA LEU A 437 14.61 -18.47 -8.51
C LEU A 437 13.33 -17.91 -7.90
N LEU A 438 13.17 -16.57 -7.88
CA LEU A 438 11.96 -15.92 -7.42
C LEU A 438 10.71 -16.47 -8.15
N TRP A 439 10.74 -16.52 -9.48
CA TRP A 439 9.62 -17.03 -10.27
C TRP A 439 9.36 -18.53 -10.09
N ASN A 440 10.39 -19.33 -9.84
CA ASN A 440 10.22 -20.73 -9.48
C ASN A 440 9.49 -20.87 -8.14
N ASN A 441 9.89 -20.08 -7.15
CA ASN A 441 9.28 -20.05 -5.82
C ASN A 441 7.81 -19.56 -5.87
N ILE A 442 7.52 -18.51 -6.67
CA ILE A 442 6.15 -18.02 -6.89
C ILE A 442 5.27 -19.14 -7.46
N ARG A 443 5.73 -19.81 -8.55
CA ARG A 443 4.97 -20.89 -9.18
C ARG A 443 4.74 -22.07 -8.23
N SER A 444 5.74 -22.43 -7.43
CA SER A 444 5.63 -23.54 -6.48
C SER A 444 4.60 -23.25 -5.40
N LEU A 445 4.73 -22.13 -4.71
CA LEU A 445 3.81 -21.79 -3.61
C LEU A 445 2.39 -21.55 -4.12
N SER A 446 2.21 -20.77 -5.19
CA SER A 446 0.88 -20.53 -5.77
C SER A 446 0.23 -21.84 -6.24
N GLY A 447 1.02 -22.76 -6.79
CA GLY A 447 0.54 -24.09 -7.16
C GLY A 447 0.02 -24.89 -5.96
N TYR A 448 0.77 -24.93 -4.85
CA TYR A 448 0.32 -25.61 -3.63
C TYR A 448 -0.97 -25.01 -3.06
N LEU A 449 -1.03 -23.68 -2.98
CA LEU A 449 -2.20 -22.97 -2.43
C LEU A 449 -3.45 -23.13 -3.32
N ASN A 450 -3.30 -23.08 -4.65
CA ASN A 450 -4.40 -23.31 -5.59
C ASN A 450 -4.93 -24.75 -5.50
N ILE A 451 -4.05 -25.75 -5.41
CA ILE A 451 -4.45 -27.16 -5.24
C ILE A 451 -5.19 -27.36 -3.92
N ALA A 452 -4.81 -26.63 -2.87
CA ALA A 452 -5.50 -26.67 -1.58
C ALA A 452 -6.88 -26.00 -1.59
N GLY A 453 -7.19 -25.18 -2.61
CA GLY A 453 -8.47 -24.52 -2.78
C GLY A 453 -8.54 -23.09 -2.25
N PHE A 454 -7.39 -22.44 -2.00
CA PHE A 454 -7.35 -21.02 -1.66
C PHE A 454 -7.64 -20.15 -2.88
N ASP A 455 -8.39 -19.08 -2.66
CA ASP A 455 -8.57 -18.01 -3.66
C ASP A 455 -7.35 -17.07 -3.62
N LEU A 456 -6.61 -17.04 -4.71
CA LEU A 456 -5.45 -16.16 -4.92
C LEU A 456 -5.75 -15.05 -5.94
N GLU A 457 -7.01 -14.80 -6.26
CA GLU A 457 -7.42 -13.86 -7.31
C GLU A 457 -6.69 -14.14 -8.66
N ARG A 458 -6.26 -13.08 -9.33
CA ARG A 458 -5.52 -13.15 -10.60
C ARG A 458 -4.05 -12.79 -10.44
N THR A 459 -3.45 -13.13 -9.30
CA THR A 459 -2.05 -12.75 -9.05
C THR A 459 -1.10 -13.21 -10.14
N GLN A 460 -0.18 -12.34 -10.52
CA GLN A 460 0.81 -12.51 -11.58
C GLN A 460 2.20 -12.03 -11.14
N SER A 461 2.45 -11.96 -9.82
CA SER A 461 3.69 -11.40 -9.27
C SER A 461 4.15 -12.14 -8.01
N ALA A 462 5.12 -11.57 -7.30
CA ALA A 462 5.63 -12.09 -6.03
C ALA A 462 4.70 -11.85 -4.83
N VAL A 463 3.56 -11.20 -5.03
CA VAL A 463 2.53 -10.98 -4.03
C VAL A 463 1.39 -11.96 -4.27
N LEU A 464 1.17 -12.88 -3.31
CA LEU A 464 0.09 -13.86 -3.34
C LEU A 464 -0.96 -13.46 -2.30
N PRO A 465 -2.15 -12.98 -2.69
CA PRO A 465 -3.25 -12.75 -1.75
C PRO A 465 -3.92 -14.09 -1.43
N ILE A 466 -4.12 -14.41 -0.17
CA ILE A 466 -5.05 -15.46 0.26
C ILE A 466 -6.32 -14.74 0.70
N VAL A 467 -7.33 -14.72 -0.15
CA VAL A 467 -8.59 -14.00 0.10
C VAL A 467 -9.43 -14.72 1.14
N VAL A 468 -9.86 -13.99 2.15
CA VAL A 468 -10.72 -14.49 3.25
C VAL A 468 -12.08 -13.79 3.25
N GLY A 469 -12.11 -12.51 2.88
CA GLY A 469 -13.29 -11.65 2.84
C GLY A 469 -13.60 -11.01 4.20
N ASP A 470 -14.03 -11.79 5.17
CA ASP A 470 -14.36 -11.31 6.52
C ASP A 470 -13.11 -10.91 7.31
N GLU A 471 -13.11 -9.71 7.92
CA GLU A 471 -11.95 -9.16 8.64
C GLU A 471 -11.58 -9.98 9.88
N ARG A 472 -12.57 -10.37 10.69
CA ARG A 472 -12.33 -11.15 11.89
C ARG A 472 -11.74 -12.52 11.54
N LYS A 473 -12.33 -13.19 10.55
CA LYS A 473 -11.84 -14.49 10.07
C LYS A 473 -10.41 -14.38 9.51
N ALA A 474 -10.09 -13.29 8.81
CA ALA A 474 -8.74 -13.05 8.31
C ALA A 474 -7.73 -12.84 9.46
N MET A 475 -8.11 -12.12 10.51
CA MET A 475 -7.28 -11.95 11.71
C MET A 475 -7.09 -13.26 12.45
N GLU A 476 -8.15 -14.06 12.60
CA GLU A 476 -8.09 -15.39 13.22
C GLU A 476 -7.19 -16.34 12.42
N MET A 477 -7.29 -16.35 11.09
CA MET A 477 -6.38 -17.11 10.23
C MET A 477 -4.93 -16.61 10.35
N GLY A 478 -4.71 -15.30 10.37
CA GLY A 478 -3.39 -14.69 10.62
C GLY A 478 -2.79 -15.13 11.96
N ARG A 479 -3.60 -15.18 13.01
CA ARG A 479 -3.21 -15.71 14.34
C ARG A 479 -2.83 -17.19 14.25
N ALA A 480 -3.65 -18.02 13.60
CA ALA A 480 -3.40 -19.45 13.44
C ALA A 480 -2.12 -19.76 12.66
N VAL A 481 -1.82 -18.94 11.64
CA VAL A 481 -0.57 -19.00 10.85
C VAL A 481 0.62 -18.64 11.74
N ARG A 482 0.55 -17.54 12.50
CA ARG A 482 1.62 -17.12 13.43
C ARG A 482 1.86 -18.14 14.53
N ALA A 483 0.80 -18.74 15.08
CA ALA A 483 0.93 -19.80 16.07
C ALA A 483 1.76 -20.99 15.58
N ARG A 484 1.90 -21.17 14.27
CA ARG A 484 2.73 -22.20 13.63
C ARG A 484 4.09 -21.67 13.15
N GLY A 485 4.49 -20.46 13.53
CA GLY A 485 5.80 -19.91 13.21
C GLY A 485 5.94 -19.42 11.75
N LEU A 486 4.87 -18.97 11.12
CA LEU A 486 4.93 -18.28 9.83
C LEU A 486 4.43 -16.85 9.97
N PHE A 487 5.15 -15.89 9.42
CA PHE A 487 4.76 -14.49 9.37
C PHE A 487 4.41 -14.05 7.95
N CYS A 488 3.16 -13.64 7.76
CA CYS A 488 2.69 -12.85 6.62
C CYS A 488 1.75 -11.75 7.12
N GLN A 489 1.49 -10.75 6.29
CA GLN A 489 0.62 -9.64 6.68
C GLN A 489 -0.85 -10.05 6.60
N THR A 490 -1.58 -9.84 7.70
CA THR A 490 -3.05 -9.80 7.65
C THR A 490 -3.47 -8.40 7.23
N VAL A 491 -4.17 -8.29 6.11
CA VAL A 491 -4.60 -7.03 5.53
C VAL A 491 -6.09 -6.90 5.67
N VAL A 492 -6.49 -5.83 6.33
CA VAL A 492 -7.88 -5.42 6.57
C VAL A 492 -8.03 -3.95 6.16
N PHE A 493 -9.20 -3.37 6.31
CA PHE A 493 -9.38 -1.93 6.09
C PHE A 493 -8.34 -1.11 6.91
N PRO A 494 -7.73 -0.03 6.39
CA PRO A 494 -7.93 0.58 5.07
C PRO A 494 -7.03 0.02 3.95
N GLY A 495 -6.29 -1.04 4.19
CA GLY A 495 -5.40 -1.64 3.19
C GLY A 495 -6.16 -2.31 2.04
N VAL A 496 -7.36 -2.77 2.29
CA VAL A 496 -8.34 -3.28 1.32
C VAL A 496 -9.74 -2.82 1.74
N PRO A 497 -10.73 -2.80 0.83
CA PRO A 497 -12.13 -2.52 1.16
C PRO A 497 -12.70 -3.51 2.19
N LEU A 498 -13.77 -3.11 2.88
CA LEU A 498 -14.52 -4.02 3.75
C LEU A 498 -15.06 -5.22 2.93
N GLY A 499 -14.94 -6.42 3.49
CA GLY A 499 -15.34 -7.65 2.79
C GLY A 499 -14.25 -8.24 1.87
N GLU A 500 -13.08 -7.59 1.78
CA GLU A 500 -11.95 -8.06 0.97
C GLU A 500 -10.70 -8.40 1.79
N ALA A 501 -10.86 -8.64 3.11
CA ALA A 501 -9.76 -8.98 4.00
C ALA A 501 -9.00 -10.23 3.52
N ARG A 502 -7.67 -10.22 3.67
CA ARG A 502 -6.79 -11.26 3.14
C ARG A 502 -5.52 -11.41 3.95
N LEU A 503 -4.85 -12.54 3.77
CA LEU A 503 -3.45 -12.68 4.12
C LEU A 503 -2.61 -12.31 2.88
N ARG A 504 -1.69 -11.37 3.02
CA ARG A 504 -0.78 -10.95 1.95
C ARG A 504 0.55 -11.67 2.12
N VAL A 505 0.85 -12.56 1.20
CA VAL A 505 2.03 -13.41 1.21
C VAL A 505 3.04 -12.89 0.18
N SER A 506 4.25 -12.51 0.62
CA SER A 506 5.34 -12.06 -0.25
C SER A 506 6.36 -13.17 -0.43
N VAL A 507 6.54 -13.63 -1.66
CA VAL A 507 7.54 -14.66 -2.01
C VAL A 507 8.87 -13.97 -2.33
N THR A 508 9.99 -14.60 -1.92
CA THR A 508 11.34 -14.12 -2.21
C THR A 508 12.19 -15.22 -2.88
N SER A 509 13.30 -14.84 -3.49
CA SER A 509 14.26 -15.79 -4.06
C SER A 509 15.02 -16.60 -2.99
N GLU A 510 14.99 -16.17 -1.73
CA GLU A 510 15.68 -16.84 -0.61
C GLU A 510 14.88 -18.02 -0.03
N HIS A 511 13.57 -18.16 -0.34
CA HIS A 511 12.79 -19.31 0.12
C HIS A 511 13.28 -20.59 -0.54
N THR A 512 13.51 -21.64 0.27
CA THR A 512 13.86 -22.97 -0.23
C THR A 512 12.61 -23.77 -0.60
N PRO A 513 12.72 -24.84 -1.39
CA PRO A 513 11.58 -25.73 -1.66
C PRO A 513 10.92 -26.29 -0.38
N GLU A 514 11.72 -26.58 0.65
CA GLU A 514 11.26 -27.04 1.96
C GLU A 514 10.47 -25.96 2.69
N ASP A 515 10.93 -24.69 2.64
CA ASP A 515 10.21 -23.56 3.20
C ASP A 515 8.84 -23.37 2.55
N LEU A 516 8.77 -23.51 1.22
CA LEU A 516 7.53 -23.35 0.46
C LEU A 516 6.53 -24.48 0.76
N ALA A 517 7.01 -25.72 0.89
CA ALA A 517 6.19 -26.86 1.25
C ALA A 517 5.65 -26.72 2.69
N LEU A 518 6.50 -26.32 3.63
CA LEU A 518 6.13 -26.09 5.02
C LEU A 518 5.12 -24.93 5.13
N ALA A 519 5.36 -23.84 4.40
CA ALA A 519 4.43 -22.71 4.37
C ALA A 519 3.05 -23.11 3.84
N ALA A 520 3.00 -23.88 2.76
CA ALA A 520 1.74 -24.38 2.22
C ALA A 520 0.98 -25.23 3.25
N GLN A 521 1.68 -26.13 3.96
CA GLN A 521 1.07 -26.94 5.02
C GLN A 521 0.52 -26.07 6.16
N ILE A 522 1.28 -25.05 6.60
CA ILE A 522 0.84 -24.12 7.64
C ILE A 522 -0.43 -23.36 7.23
N PHE A 523 -0.47 -22.87 5.98
CA PHE A 523 -1.67 -22.19 5.47
C PHE A 523 -2.87 -23.13 5.40
N ILE A 524 -2.69 -24.37 4.95
CA ILE A 524 -3.76 -25.38 4.88
C ILE A 524 -4.33 -25.68 6.27
N ASP A 525 -3.45 -25.93 7.25
CA ASP A 525 -3.87 -26.24 8.61
C ASP A 525 -4.62 -25.06 9.27
N ALA A 526 -4.07 -23.85 9.10
CA ALA A 526 -4.72 -22.63 9.59
C ALA A 526 -6.05 -22.35 8.85
N GLY A 527 -6.11 -22.58 7.55
CA GLY A 527 -7.32 -22.41 6.75
C GLY A 527 -8.44 -23.36 7.16
N ARG A 528 -8.11 -24.62 7.48
CA ARG A 528 -9.07 -25.60 8.01
C ARG A 528 -9.53 -25.25 9.42
N GLU A 529 -8.61 -24.89 10.31
CA GLU A 529 -8.90 -24.49 11.68
C GLU A 529 -9.89 -23.33 11.75
N THR A 530 -9.73 -22.35 10.84
CA THR A 530 -10.56 -21.13 10.82
C THR A 530 -11.76 -21.21 9.86
N GLY A 531 -11.95 -22.35 9.17
CA GLY A 531 -13.05 -22.55 8.23
C GLY A 531 -12.95 -21.67 6.98
N VAL A 532 -11.74 -21.25 6.59
CA VAL A 532 -11.45 -20.63 5.28
C VAL A 532 -11.35 -21.71 4.19
N LEU A 533 -10.77 -22.85 4.52
CA LEU A 533 -10.84 -24.09 3.73
C LEU A 533 -11.87 -25.05 4.32
N GLN A 534 -12.54 -25.81 3.43
CA GLN A 534 -13.48 -26.89 3.82
C GLN A 534 -12.75 -28.17 4.22
#